data_7842d13e346bbec76a4020afe23d7aee
#
_entry.id   7842d13e346bbec76a4020afe23d7aee
#
_cell.length_a   1.000
_cell.length_b   1.000
_cell.length_c   1.000
_cell.angle_alpha   90.00
_cell.angle_beta   90.00
_cell.angle_gamma   90.00
#
_symmetry.space_group_name_H-M   'P 1'
#
loop_
_entity.id
_entity.type
_entity.pdbx_description
1 polymer ?
#
loop_
_entity_poly.entity_id
_entity_poly.type
_entity_poly.pdbx_seq_one_letter_code
_entity_poly.pdbx_strand_id
1 'polypeptide(L)'
;MELSSLTAVSPVDGRYGDKVSALRPIFSEYGLLKFRVQVEVRWLQKLAACAEIKEVPAFDADANAFLDKIVAEFNEEDAQRIKTIERTTNHDVKAVEYFLKEKVAAVPALHAVSEFIHFACTSEDINNLSHALMLQSARQDVVLPYWRKIIDALKGLALEYRDIPLLSRTHGQPATPSTVGKEFANVAYRMERQYRQLERVEIMGKINGAVGNYNAHIVAYPEVDWHQFSEAFVTSLGITWNPYTTQIEPHDYIAELFDCVARFNTILIDFDRDIWGYIALNHFKQKTIAGEIGSSTMPHKVNPIDFENSEGNLGLANAVLGHLAGKLPVSRWQRDLTDSTVLRNLGVGLGYALIAYQATLKGISKLEVNQAHLLDELDHNWEVLAEPIQTVMRRYGIEKPYEKLKELTRGKRVDAAGMQAFIDGLALPEKEKTRLKAMTPANYIGRATTMVDELK
;
A
#
# COMPACT_ATOMS: atom_id res chain seq x y z
N MET A 1 -23.15 -19.64 -19.38
CA MET A 1 -22.80 -18.20 -19.37
C MET A 1 -21.27 -18.14 -19.39
N GLU A 2 -20.70 -17.54 -20.41
CA GLU A 2 -19.24 -17.39 -20.52
C GLU A 2 -18.72 -16.34 -19.54
N LEU A 3 -17.47 -16.48 -19.13
CA LEU A 3 -16.81 -15.53 -18.24
C LEU A 3 -16.54 -14.21 -18.96
N SER A 4 -17.03 -13.14 -18.39
CA SER A 4 -16.81 -11.75 -18.86
C SER A 4 -16.85 -10.80 -17.67
N SER A 5 -16.57 -9.52 -17.88
CA SER A 5 -16.71 -8.51 -16.82
C SER A 5 -18.13 -8.41 -16.25
N LEU A 6 -19.15 -8.80 -17.01
CA LEU A 6 -20.55 -8.82 -16.55
C LEU A 6 -20.92 -10.10 -15.80
N THR A 7 -20.21 -11.19 -16.04
CA THR A 7 -20.52 -12.52 -15.50
C THR A 7 -19.52 -12.99 -14.44
N ALA A 8 -18.44 -12.24 -14.23
CA ALA A 8 -17.44 -12.50 -13.19
C ALA A 8 -18.06 -12.37 -11.79
N VAL A 9 -17.83 -13.39 -10.95
CA VAL A 9 -18.30 -13.39 -9.55
C VAL A 9 -17.48 -12.41 -8.70
N SER A 10 -16.18 -12.33 -8.96
CA SER A 10 -15.32 -11.36 -8.28
C SER A 10 -15.53 -9.95 -8.84
N PRO A 11 -15.87 -8.95 -8.02
CA PRO A 11 -15.97 -7.57 -8.48
C PRO A 11 -14.60 -6.98 -8.91
N VAL A 12 -13.49 -7.54 -8.45
CA VAL A 12 -12.14 -7.14 -8.88
C VAL A 12 -11.96 -7.39 -10.37
N ASP A 13 -12.41 -8.56 -10.87
CA ASP A 13 -12.30 -8.90 -12.30
C ASP A 13 -13.52 -8.46 -13.12
N GLY A 14 -14.67 -8.23 -12.45
CA GLY A 14 -15.90 -7.78 -13.07
C GLY A 14 -16.02 -6.26 -13.08
N ARG A 15 -16.82 -5.72 -12.16
CA ARG A 15 -17.15 -4.29 -12.06
C ARG A 15 -15.94 -3.35 -12.08
N TYR A 16 -14.86 -3.75 -11.44
CA TYR A 16 -13.64 -2.95 -11.28
C TYR A 16 -12.47 -3.41 -12.14
N GLY A 17 -12.70 -4.33 -13.09
CA GLY A 17 -11.66 -4.93 -13.88
C GLY A 17 -10.71 -3.93 -14.55
N ASP A 18 -11.23 -2.82 -15.07
CA ASP A 18 -10.40 -1.77 -15.68
C ASP A 18 -9.50 -1.05 -14.68
N LYS A 19 -9.95 -0.92 -13.42
CA LYS A 19 -9.18 -0.25 -12.35
C LYS A 19 -7.99 -1.06 -11.88
N VAL A 20 -8.01 -2.37 -12.06
CA VAL A 20 -6.94 -3.29 -11.64
C VAL A 20 -6.11 -3.82 -12.82
N SER A 21 -6.27 -3.24 -14.00
CA SER A 21 -5.58 -3.69 -15.23
C SER A 21 -4.06 -3.77 -15.07
N ALA A 22 -3.45 -2.88 -14.30
CA ALA A 22 -2.02 -2.89 -14.01
C ALA A 22 -1.54 -4.13 -13.22
N LEU A 23 -2.43 -4.80 -12.51
CA LEU A 23 -2.10 -6.01 -11.73
C LEU A 23 -2.29 -7.30 -12.54
N ARG A 24 -3.01 -7.28 -13.67
CA ARG A 24 -3.26 -8.48 -14.49
C ARG A 24 -1.98 -9.16 -15.00
N PRO A 25 -1.02 -8.44 -15.60
CA PRO A 25 0.23 -9.07 -16.08
C PRO A 25 1.11 -9.60 -14.96
N ILE A 26 0.78 -9.31 -13.69
CA ILE A 26 1.55 -9.70 -12.52
C ILE A 26 0.85 -10.87 -11.79
N PHE A 27 -0.42 -10.72 -11.40
CA PHE A 27 -1.11 -11.65 -10.49
C PHE A 27 -2.15 -12.57 -11.13
N SER A 28 -2.37 -12.47 -12.43
CA SER A 28 -3.20 -13.46 -13.14
C SER A 28 -2.45 -14.79 -13.29
N GLU A 29 -3.16 -15.84 -13.70
CA GLU A 29 -2.55 -17.12 -14.05
C GLU A 29 -1.48 -16.92 -15.15
N TYR A 30 -1.75 -16.06 -16.14
CA TYR A 30 -0.76 -15.64 -17.13
C TYR A 30 0.50 -15.03 -16.50
N GLY A 31 0.33 -14.13 -15.53
CA GLY A 31 1.45 -13.51 -14.81
C GLY A 31 2.32 -14.55 -14.08
N LEU A 32 1.70 -15.45 -13.34
CA LEU A 32 2.42 -16.51 -12.64
C LEU A 32 3.20 -17.41 -13.63
N LEU A 33 2.59 -17.82 -14.74
CA LEU A 33 3.26 -18.62 -15.76
C LEU A 33 4.45 -17.87 -16.39
N LYS A 34 4.29 -16.59 -16.69
CA LYS A 34 5.36 -15.73 -17.21
C LYS A 34 6.57 -15.70 -16.27
N PHE A 35 6.37 -15.50 -14.97
CA PHE A 35 7.45 -15.46 -14.01
C PHE A 35 8.10 -16.83 -13.78
N ARG A 36 7.32 -17.92 -13.83
CA ARG A 36 7.88 -19.29 -13.81
C ARG A 36 8.80 -19.55 -15.01
N VAL A 37 8.36 -19.18 -16.20
CA VAL A 37 9.20 -19.27 -17.42
C VAL A 37 10.49 -18.45 -17.26
N GLN A 38 10.38 -17.24 -16.72
CA GLN A 38 11.55 -16.41 -16.46
C GLN A 38 12.53 -17.10 -15.51
N VAL A 39 12.08 -17.61 -14.38
CA VAL A 39 12.93 -18.27 -13.39
C VAL A 39 13.62 -19.50 -13.97
N GLU A 40 12.88 -20.36 -14.65
CA GLU A 40 13.45 -21.58 -15.29
C GLU A 40 14.51 -21.25 -16.36
N VAL A 41 14.22 -20.27 -17.21
CA VAL A 41 15.20 -19.82 -18.23
C VAL A 41 16.45 -19.26 -17.57
N ARG A 42 16.30 -18.40 -16.57
CA ARG A 42 17.45 -17.83 -15.84
C ARG A 42 18.26 -18.89 -15.11
N TRP A 43 17.58 -19.91 -14.55
CA TRP A 43 18.25 -21.04 -13.92
C TRP A 43 19.10 -21.83 -14.93
N LEU A 44 18.55 -22.17 -16.09
CA LEU A 44 19.30 -22.86 -17.14
C LEU A 44 20.52 -22.04 -17.64
N GLN A 45 20.36 -20.74 -17.84
CA GLN A 45 21.48 -19.84 -18.20
C GLN A 45 22.55 -19.81 -17.10
N LYS A 46 22.15 -19.82 -15.82
CA LYS A 46 23.06 -19.82 -14.67
C LYS A 46 23.85 -21.14 -14.60
N LEU A 47 23.21 -22.28 -14.85
CA LEU A 47 23.89 -23.59 -14.92
C LEU A 47 24.90 -23.61 -16.05
N ALA A 48 24.57 -23.13 -17.24
CA ALA A 48 25.48 -23.05 -18.38
C ALA A 48 26.70 -22.14 -18.17
N ALA A 49 26.58 -21.17 -17.29
CA ALA A 49 27.66 -20.26 -16.92
C ALA A 49 28.62 -20.85 -15.85
N CYS A 50 28.33 -22.05 -15.33
CA CYS A 50 29.11 -22.72 -14.30
C CYS A 50 30.16 -23.67 -14.95
N ALA A 51 31.44 -23.38 -14.78
CA ALA A 51 32.51 -24.18 -15.38
C ALA A 51 32.60 -25.61 -14.84
N GLU A 52 32.09 -25.85 -13.65
CA GLU A 52 32.06 -27.14 -12.98
C GLU A 52 30.95 -28.05 -13.55
N ILE A 53 29.92 -27.50 -14.18
CA ILE A 53 28.80 -28.25 -14.79
C ILE A 53 29.10 -28.44 -16.28
N LYS A 54 30.00 -29.37 -16.57
CA LYS A 54 30.56 -29.59 -17.91
C LYS A 54 29.53 -30.11 -18.91
N GLU A 55 28.49 -30.78 -18.45
CA GLU A 55 27.40 -31.32 -19.27
C GLU A 55 26.49 -30.23 -19.84
N VAL A 56 26.58 -29.00 -19.30
CA VAL A 56 25.91 -27.82 -19.84
C VAL A 56 26.98 -26.82 -20.29
N PRO A 57 27.43 -26.88 -21.53
CA PRO A 57 28.43 -25.95 -22.04
C PRO A 57 27.93 -24.50 -21.97
N ALA A 58 28.85 -23.56 -21.79
CA ALA A 58 28.53 -22.14 -21.83
C ALA A 58 27.81 -21.78 -23.13
N PHE A 59 26.68 -21.15 -23.02
CA PHE A 59 25.89 -20.72 -24.18
C PHE A 59 26.54 -19.54 -24.89
N ASP A 60 26.56 -19.61 -26.21
CA ASP A 60 26.97 -18.49 -27.05
C ASP A 60 25.94 -17.35 -27.01
N ALA A 61 26.24 -16.25 -27.72
CA ALA A 61 25.38 -15.09 -27.75
C ALA A 61 24.00 -15.38 -28.35
N ASP A 62 23.95 -16.24 -29.38
CA ASP A 62 22.70 -16.56 -30.09
C ASP A 62 21.78 -17.43 -29.22
N ALA A 63 22.33 -18.44 -28.53
CA ALA A 63 21.58 -19.28 -27.62
C ALA A 63 21.03 -18.45 -26.41
N ASN A 64 21.86 -17.58 -25.83
CA ASN A 64 21.40 -16.67 -24.78
C ASN A 64 20.31 -15.72 -25.26
N ALA A 65 20.47 -15.10 -26.43
CA ALA A 65 19.47 -14.22 -27.03
C ALA A 65 18.15 -14.95 -27.31
N PHE A 66 18.22 -16.21 -27.76
CA PHE A 66 17.01 -17.03 -27.95
C PHE A 66 16.27 -17.29 -26.62
N LEU A 67 16.99 -17.63 -25.57
CA LEU A 67 16.42 -17.83 -24.23
C LEU A 67 15.82 -16.53 -23.66
N ASP A 68 16.52 -15.42 -23.83
CA ASP A 68 16.03 -14.09 -23.44
C ASP A 68 14.75 -13.72 -24.20
N LYS A 69 14.66 -14.06 -25.45
CA LYS A 69 13.49 -13.84 -26.30
C LYS A 69 12.26 -14.64 -25.81
N ILE A 70 12.43 -15.89 -25.36
CA ILE A 70 11.35 -16.67 -24.77
C ILE A 70 10.71 -15.93 -23.59
N VAL A 71 11.52 -15.29 -22.74
CA VAL A 71 11.05 -14.53 -21.59
C VAL A 71 10.40 -13.21 -22.02
N ALA A 72 11.04 -12.45 -22.91
CA ALA A 72 10.62 -11.12 -23.30
C ALA A 72 9.34 -11.13 -24.16
N GLU A 73 9.18 -12.14 -25.02
CA GLU A 73 8.04 -12.28 -25.93
C GLU A 73 6.95 -13.24 -25.43
N PHE A 74 7.04 -13.69 -24.15
CA PHE A 74 6.01 -14.57 -23.57
C PHE A 74 4.64 -13.90 -23.65
N ASN A 75 3.67 -14.64 -24.19
CA ASN A 75 2.34 -14.12 -24.50
C ASN A 75 1.22 -15.06 -24.07
N GLU A 76 -0.05 -14.69 -24.32
CA GLU A 76 -1.22 -15.49 -23.92
C GLU A 76 -1.30 -16.84 -24.65
N GLU A 77 -0.79 -16.95 -25.87
CA GLU A 77 -0.75 -18.23 -26.62
C GLU A 77 0.21 -19.20 -25.95
N ASP A 78 1.38 -18.72 -25.51
CA ASP A 78 2.35 -19.49 -24.74
C ASP A 78 1.76 -19.98 -23.42
N ALA A 79 1.07 -19.11 -22.71
CA ALA A 79 0.38 -19.44 -21.47
C ALA A 79 -0.72 -20.50 -21.72
N GLN A 80 -1.49 -20.37 -22.81
CA GLN A 80 -2.50 -21.35 -23.19
C GLN A 80 -1.88 -22.69 -23.58
N ARG A 81 -0.68 -22.69 -24.22
CA ARG A 81 0.06 -23.94 -24.49
C ARG A 81 0.45 -24.64 -23.20
N ILE A 82 0.98 -23.91 -22.21
CA ILE A 82 1.30 -24.48 -20.88
C ILE A 82 0.05 -25.06 -20.22
N LYS A 83 -1.08 -24.35 -20.24
CA LYS A 83 -2.35 -24.86 -19.68
C LYS A 83 -2.86 -26.13 -20.40
N THR A 84 -2.59 -26.23 -21.70
CA THR A 84 -2.94 -27.44 -22.47
C THR A 84 -2.08 -28.64 -22.03
N ILE A 85 -0.78 -28.45 -21.82
CA ILE A 85 0.11 -29.48 -21.29
C ILE A 85 -0.32 -29.88 -19.86
N GLU A 86 -0.63 -28.89 -19.01
CA GLU A 86 -1.07 -29.11 -17.63
C GLU A 86 -2.31 -30.00 -17.53
N ARG A 87 -3.27 -29.87 -18.43
CA ARG A 87 -4.47 -30.72 -18.47
C ARG A 87 -4.16 -32.23 -18.59
N THR A 88 -3.03 -32.55 -19.22
CA THR A 88 -2.58 -33.95 -19.38
C THR A 88 -1.70 -34.38 -18.22
N THR A 89 -0.79 -33.50 -17.77
CA THR A 89 0.19 -33.84 -16.73
C THR A 89 -0.37 -33.72 -15.32
N ASN A 90 -1.43 -32.96 -15.14
CA ASN A 90 -2.03 -32.59 -13.86
C ASN A 90 -0.99 -31.98 -12.87
N HIS A 91 0.00 -31.25 -13.44
CA HIS A 91 1.07 -30.64 -12.67
C HIS A 91 1.55 -29.34 -13.36
N ASP A 92 1.32 -28.21 -12.72
CA ASP A 92 1.51 -26.88 -13.28
C ASP A 92 2.98 -26.54 -13.59
N VAL A 93 3.92 -26.72 -12.65
CA VAL A 93 5.34 -26.42 -12.87
C VAL A 93 5.95 -27.39 -13.88
N LYS A 94 5.56 -28.67 -13.86
CA LYS A 94 6.01 -29.65 -14.87
C LYS A 94 5.56 -29.28 -16.28
N ALA A 95 4.38 -28.67 -16.39
CA ALA A 95 3.88 -28.18 -17.68
C ALA A 95 4.76 -27.04 -18.23
N VAL A 96 5.29 -26.15 -17.37
CA VAL A 96 6.25 -25.13 -17.77
C VAL A 96 7.55 -25.74 -18.27
N GLU A 97 8.10 -26.74 -17.58
CA GLU A 97 9.29 -27.49 -18.02
C GLU A 97 9.08 -28.09 -19.43
N TYR A 98 7.98 -28.78 -19.66
CA TYR A 98 7.68 -29.37 -20.98
C TYR A 98 7.50 -28.31 -22.07
N PHE A 99 6.84 -27.20 -21.78
CA PHE A 99 6.73 -26.08 -22.69
C PHE A 99 8.12 -25.54 -23.09
N LEU A 100 9.02 -25.35 -22.11
CA LEU A 100 10.37 -24.87 -22.38
C LEU A 100 11.16 -25.89 -23.22
N LYS A 101 11.03 -27.20 -22.96
CA LYS A 101 11.62 -28.26 -23.80
C LYS A 101 11.12 -28.20 -25.25
N GLU A 102 9.82 -27.94 -25.46
CA GLU A 102 9.28 -27.71 -26.81
C GLU A 102 9.93 -26.49 -27.48
N LYS A 103 10.06 -25.36 -26.76
CA LYS A 103 10.63 -24.12 -27.30
C LYS A 103 12.11 -24.30 -27.69
N VAL A 104 12.92 -24.92 -26.82
CA VAL A 104 14.35 -25.08 -27.06
C VAL A 104 14.69 -26.16 -28.10
N ALA A 105 13.73 -27.01 -28.45
CA ALA A 105 13.96 -28.08 -29.44
C ALA A 105 14.40 -27.57 -30.82
N ALA A 106 14.06 -26.32 -31.16
CA ALA A 106 14.44 -25.69 -32.41
C ALA A 106 15.93 -25.30 -32.50
N VAL A 107 16.63 -25.24 -31.35
CA VAL A 107 18.04 -24.82 -31.25
C VAL A 107 18.89 -26.00 -30.79
N PRO A 108 19.71 -26.61 -31.66
CA PRO A 108 20.42 -27.84 -31.34
C PRO A 108 21.23 -27.81 -30.04
N ALA A 109 21.96 -26.70 -29.78
CA ALA A 109 22.76 -26.52 -28.58
C ALA A 109 21.90 -26.53 -27.29
N LEU A 110 20.72 -25.92 -27.33
CA LEU A 110 19.78 -25.89 -26.20
C LEU A 110 19.02 -27.19 -26.06
N HIS A 111 18.67 -27.84 -27.19
CA HIS A 111 18.01 -29.15 -27.17
C HIS A 111 18.86 -30.23 -26.53
N ALA A 112 20.18 -30.20 -26.78
CA ALA A 112 21.13 -31.17 -26.20
C ALA A 112 21.18 -31.13 -24.67
N VAL A 113 20.86 -29.97 -24.06
CA VAL A 113 20.85 -29.78 -22.60
C VAL A 113 19.45 -29.60 -22.02
N SER A 114 18.41 -29.94 -22.76
CA SER A 114 17.02 -29.72 -22.36
C SER A 114 16.64 -30.43 -21.05
N GLU A 115 17.33 -31.53 -20.69
CA GLU A 115 17.11 -32.21 -19.40
C GLU A 115 17.63 -31.44 -18.18
N PHE A 116 18.42 -30.36 -18.40
CA PHE A 116 18.82 -29.44 -17.34
C PHE A 116 17.81 -28.33 -17.06
N ILE A 117 16.71 -28.24 -17.81
CA ILE A 117 15.55 -27.43 -17.43
C ILE A 117 14.98 -28.04 -16.15
N HIS A 118 14.76 -27.20 -15.12
CA HIS A 118 14.30 -27.65 -13.78
C HIS A 118 15.33 -28.54 -13.04
N PHE A 119 16.60 -28.49 -13.41
CA PHE A 119 17.64 -29.38 -12.84
C PHE A 119 17.78 -29.18 -11.34
N ALA A 120 17.68 -30.29 -10.58
CA ALA A 120 17.78 -30.39 -9.12
C ALA A 120 16.75 -29.53 -8.34
N CYS A 121 15.83 -28.86 -9.02
CA CYS A 121 14.78 -28.05 -8.40
C CYS A 121 13.61 -28.89 -7.86
N THR A 122 12.98 -28.36 -6.83
CA THR A 122 11.58 -28.69 -6.53
C THR A 122 10.67 -27.59 -7.09
N SER A 123 9.37 -27.88 -7.27
CA SER A 123 8.42 -26.88 -7.79
C SER A 123 8.45 -25.57 -7.01
N GLU A 124 8.70 -25.63 -5.71
CA GLU A 124 8.75 -24.44 -4.87
C GLU A 124 10.04 -23.60 -5.06
N ASP A 125 11.11 -24.16 -5.58
CA ASP A 125 12.26 -23.36 -6.01
C ASP A 125 11.84 -22.34 -7.09
N ILE A 126 10.97 -22.77 -8.00
CA ILE A 126 10.45 -21.93 -9.07
C ILE A 126 9.31 -21.05 -8.58
N ASN A 127 8.36 -21.60 -7.81
CA ASN A 127 7.18 -20.88 -7.32
C ASN A 127 7.55 -19.72 -6.39
N ASN A 128 8.42 -19.95 -5.38
CA ASN A 128 8.77 -18.89 -4.44
C ASN A 128 9.44 -17.71 -5.14
N LEU A 129 10.37 -17.97 -6.05
CA LEU A 129 11.03 -16.91 -6.82
C LEU A 129 10.06 -16.20 -7.77
N SER A 130 9.12 -16.93 -8.36
CA SER A 130 8.06 -16.33 -9.19
C SER A 130 7.17 -15.40 -8.35
N HIS A 131 6.70 -15.84 -7.20
CA HIS A 131 5.90 -15.00 -6.30
C HIS A 131 6.71 -13.79 -5.78
N ALA A 132 8.00 -13.97 -5.48
CA ALA A 132 8.87 -12.87 -5.08
C ALA A 132 8.99 -11.81 -6.18
N LEU A 133 9.21 -12.22 -7.44
CA LEU A 133 9.25 -11.32 -8.60
C LEU A 133 7.91 -10.62 -8.84
N MET A 134 6.79 -11.34 -8.69
CA MET A 134 5.45 -10.77 -8.80
C MET A 134 5.22 -9.68 -7.74
N LEU A 135 5.57 -9.95 -6.48
CA LEU A 135 5.44 -8.99 -5.38
C LEU A 135 6.39 -7.80 -5.53
N GLN A 136 7.61 -8.02 -6.01
CA GLN A 136 8.57 -6.96 -6.31
C GLN A 136 8.02 -6.02 -7.39
N SER A 137 7.54 -6.58 -8.52
CA SER A 137 6.93 -5.78 -9.59
C SER A 137 5.71 -5.02 -9.12
N ALA A 138 4.81 -5.67 -8.38
CA ALA A 138 3.62 -5.00 -7.84
C ALA A 138 3.97 -3.86 -6.89
N ARG A 139 4.95 -4.07 -6.00
CA ARG A 139 5.43 -3.03 -5.09
C ARG A 139 6.00 -1.83 -5.84
N GLN A 140 6.91 -2.07 -6.80
CA GLN A 140 7.65 -1.02 -7.49
C GLN A 140 6.81 -0.29 -8.53
N ASP A 141 6.03 -1.04 -9.32
CA ASP A 141 5.37 -0.50 -10.50
C ASP A 141 3.93 -0.04 -10.23
N VAL A 142 3.32 -0.51 -9.14
CA VAL A 142 1.91 -0.22 -8.84
C VAL A 142 1.73 0.41 -7.45
N VAL A 143 2.10 -0.28 -6.36
CA VAL A 143 1.75 0.15 -5.01
C VAL A 143 2.45 1.45 -4.62
N LEU A 144 3.78 1.50 -4.70
CA LEU A 144 4.56 2.69 -4.37
C LEU A 144 4.20 3.90 -5.22
N PRO A 145 3.99 3.80 -6.55
CA PRO A 145 3.54 4.93 -7.36
C PRO A 145 2.16 5.47 -6.95
N TYR A 146 1.20 4.62 -6.58
CA TYR A 146 -0.10 5.09 -6.10
C TYR A 146 -0.01 5.71 -4.71
N TRP A 147 0.78 5.15 -3.81
CA TRP A 147 1.01 5.74 -2.50
C TRP A 147 1.66 7.12 -2.62
N ARG A 148 2.64 7.27 -3.51
CA ARG A 148 3.28 8.56 -3.78
C ARG A 148 2.26 9.59 -4.26
N LYS A 149 1.38 9.23 -5.21
CA LYS A 149 0.32 10.11 -5.69
C LYS A 149 -0.62 10.58 -4.57
N ILE A 150 -1.01 9.67 -3.65
CA ILE A 150 -1.87 10.01 -2.51
C ILE A 150 -1.13 10.97 -1.56
N ILE A 151 0.09 10.64 -1.19
CA ILE A 151 0.92 11.44 -0.28
C ILE A 151 1.14 12.85 -0.86
N ASP A 152 1.48 12.94 -2.14
CA ASP A 152 1.72 14.22 -2.81
C ASP A 152 0.44 15.06 -2.92
N ALA A 153 -0.71 14.43 -3.18
CA ALA A 153 -2.01 15.10 -3.16
C ALA A 153 -2.33 15.67 -1.78
N LEU A 154 -2.09 14.91 -0.72
CA LEU A 154 -2.30 15.36 0.67
C LEU A 154 -1.33 16.46 1.07
N LYS A 155 -0.05 16.37 0.66
CA LYS A 155 0.93 17.44 0.86
C LYS A 155 0.53 18.72 0.12
N GLY A 156 0.00 18.59 -1.11
CA GLY A 156 -0.54 19.70 -1.88
C GLY A 156 -1.67 20.43 -1.15
N LEU A 157 -2.65 19.67 -0.64
CA LEU A 157 -3.76 20.24 0.15
C LEU A 157 -3.28 20.82 1.49
N ALA A 158 -2.29 20.20 2.13
CA ALA A 158 -1.70 20.73 3.35
C ALA A 158 -1.10 22.13 3.12
N LEU A 159 -0.36 22.31 2.04
CA LEU A 159 0.24 23.60 1.66
C LEU A 159 -0.81 24.62 1.23
N GLU A 160 -1.80 24.21 0.42
CA GLU A 160 -2.88 25.08 -0.06
C GLU A 160 -3.71 25.66 1.09
N TYR A 161 -4.01 24.82 2.10
CA TYR A 161 -4.90 25.18 3.21
C TYR A 161 -4.17 25.43 4.54
N ARG A 162 -2.85 25.66 4.50
CA ARG A 162 -2.01 25.79 5.70
C ARG A 162 -2.45 26.88 6.68
N ASP A 163 -3.02 27.99 6.16
CA ASP A 163 -3.42 29.16 6.92
C ASP A 163 -4.91 29.21 7.24
N ILE A 164 -5.70 28.21 6.80
CA ILE A 164 -7.13 28.17 7.04
C ILE A 164 -7.40 27.58 8.43
N PRO A 165 -7.89 28.40 9.40
CA PRO A 165 -8.15 27.91 10.74
C PRO A 165 -9.35 26.98 10.77
N LEU A 166 -9.29 25.98 11.63
CA LEU A 166 -10.30 24.96 11.84
C LEU A 166 -10.55 24.76 13.33
N LEU A 167 -11.82 24.74 13.74
CA LEU A 167 -12.18 24.34 15.08
C LEU A 167 -11.98 22.83 15.24
N SER A 168 -11.02 22.42 16.07
CA SER A 168 -10.80 21.00 16.34
C SER A 168 -11.94 20.41 17.17
N ARG A 169 -12.14 19.12 17.02
CA ARG A 169 -13.12 18.37 17.81
C ARG A 169 -12.45 17.20 18.51
N THR A 170 -12.42 17.24 19.85
CA THR A 170 -12.03 16.10 20.67
C THR A 170 -13.27 15.51 21.32
N HIS A 171 -13.42 14.20 21.28
CA HIS A 171 -14.66 13.54 21.74
C HIS A 171 -15.94 14.11 21.04
N GLY A 172 -15.78 14.61 19.81
CA GLY A 172 -16.89 15.26 19.07
C GLY A 172 -17.24 16.67 19.52
N GLN A 173 -16.57 17.22 20.57
CA GLN A 173 -16.85 18.54 21.12
C GLN A 173 -15.83 19.59 20.63
N PRO A 174 -16.27 20.87 20.49
CA PRO A 174 -15.38 21.97 20.17
C PRO A 174 -14.18 22.02 21.12
N ALA A 175 -12.98 22.16 20.52
CA ALA A 175 -11.71 22.15 21.22
C ALA A 175 -10.74 23.17 20.62
N THR A 176 -9.52 23.15 21.07
CA THR A 176 -8.45 24.06 20.64
C THR A 176 -8.33 24.10 19.11
N PRO A 177 -8.37 25.28 18.48
CA PRO A 177 -8.24 25.41 17.03
C PRO A 177 -6.93 24.91 16.45
N SER A 178 -6.99 24.47 15.22
CA SER A 178 -5.87 24.03 14.38
C SER A 178 -5.98 24.72 13.00
N THR A 179 -5.30 24.19 11.98
CA THR A 179 -5.54 24.56 10.58
C THR A 179 -5.88 23.34 9.75
N VAL A 180 -6.68 23.53 8.69
CA VAL A 180 -7.00 22.50 7.71
C VAL A 180 -5.71 21.88 7.14
N GLY A 181 -4.74 22.72 6.80
CA GLY A 181 -3.46 22.26 6.27
C GLY A 181 -2.71 21.33 7.23
N LYS A 182 -2.69 21.65 8.52
CA LYS A 182 -2.02 20.80 9.52
C LYS A 182 -2.71 19.44 9.67
N GLU A 183 -4.02 19.37 9.53
CA GLU A 183 -4.74 18.08 9.56
C GLU A 183 -4.33 17.19 8.36
N PHE A 184 -4.25 17.72 7.14
CA PHE A 184 -3.70 17.00 5.99
C PHE A 184 -2.23 16.61 6.18
N ALA A 185 -1.41 17.50 6.74
CA ALA A 185 0.00 17.24 7.01
C ALA A 185 0.21 16.05 7.97
N ASN A 186 -0.65 15.92 8.98
CA ASN A 186 -0.63 14.77 9.89
C ASN A 186 -0.81 13.44 9.13
N VAL A 187 -1.81 13.36 8.26
CA VAL A 187 -2.07 12.14 7.49
C VAL A 187 -0.94 11.86 6.49
N ALA A 188 -0.49 12.88 5.75
CA ALA A 188 0.61 12.76 4.81
C ALA A 188 1.90 12.23 5.48
N TYR A 189 2.23 12.74 6.67
CA TYR A 189 3.41 12.31 7.42
C TYR A 189 3.29 10.84 7.89
N ARG A 190 2.12 10.43 8.36
CA ARG A 190 1.85 9.03 8.77
C ARG A 190 2.03 8.09 7.58
N MET A 191 1.53 8.47 6.40
CA MET A 191 1.63 7.69 5.16
C MET A 191 3.07 7.65 4.63
N GLU A 192 3.81 8.75 4.68
CA GLU A 192 5.22 8.82 4.28
C GLU A 192 6.09 7.83 5.10
N ARG A 193 5.77 7.63 6.37
CA ARG A 193 6.44 6.62 7.19
C ARG A 193 6.19 5.20 6.69
N GLN A 194 4.96 4.88 6.25
CA GLN A 194 4.63 3.57 5.70
C GLN A 194 5.28 3.37 4.32
N TYR A 195 5.31 4.41 3.49
CA TYR A 195 5.99 4.39 2.21
C TYR A 195 7.45 3.97 2.36
N ARG A 196 8.20 4.64 3.24
CA ARG A 196 9.60 4.31 3.52
C ARG A 196 9.79 2.92 4.13
N GLN A 197 8.82 2.42 4.87
CA GLN A 197 8.86 1.07 5.42
C GLN A 197 8.65 0.04 4.31
N LEU A 198 7.67 0.24 3.42
CA LEU A 198 7.39 -0.65 2.29
C LEU A 198 8.57 -0.76 1.32
N GLU A 199 9.26 0.36 1.05
CA GLU A 199 10.47 0.35 0.22
C GLU A 199 11.57 -0.57 0.77
N ARG A 200 11.65 -0.70 2.09
CA ARG A 200 12.72 -1.44 2.79
C ARG A 200 12.41 -2.90 3.08
N VAL A 201 11.17 -3.34 2.86
CA VAL A 201 10.84 -4.76 3.02
C VAL A 201 11.69 -5.58 2.07
N GLU A 202 12.44 -6.51 2.61
CA GLU A 202 13.24 -7.43 1.81
C GLU A 202 12.33 -8.46 1.16
N ILE A 203 12.34 -8.52 -0.17
CA ILE A 203 11.66 -9.57 -0.93
C ILE A 203 12.62 -10.74 -1.02
N MET A 204 12.27 -11.87 -0.43
CA MET A 204 13.18 -12.99 -0.24
C MET A 204 12.87 -14.16 -1.17
N GLY A 205 13.88 -14.99 -1.41
CA GLY A 205 13.72 -16.20 -2.22
C GLY A 205 14.81 -17.23 -1.96
N LYS A 206 14.54 -18.46 -2.42
CA LYS A 206 15.46 -19.59 -2.30
C LYS A 206 15.48 -20.44 -3.59
N ILE A 207 16.58 -21.16 -3.80
CA ILE A 207 16.70 -22.24 -4.78
C ILE A 207 17.69 -23.27 -4.21
N ASN A 208 17.20 -24.23 -3.45
CA ASN A 208 18.02 -25.16 -2.66
C ASN A 208 17.41 -26.56 -2.54
N GLY A 209 16.43 -26.89 -3.42
CA GLY A 209 15.89 -28.23 -3.56
C GLY A 209 14.77 -28.56 -2.59
N ALA A 210 14.43 -29.84 -2.55
CA ALA A 210 13.21 -30.39 -1.98
C ALA A 210 12.95 -30.08 -0.50
N VAL A 211 14.00 -29.84 0.29
CA VAL A 211 13.89 -29.53 1.73
C VAL A 211 14.90 -28.47 2.18
N GLY A 212 15.50 -27.74 1.22
CA GLY A 212 16.38 -26.61 1.53
C GLY A 212 17.85 -26.99 1.84
N ASN A 213 18.28 -28.19 1.50
CA ASN A 213 19.60 -28.71 1.89
C ASN A 213 20.51 -29.07 0.69
N TYR A 214 20.14 -28.74 -0.54
CA TYR A 214 20.91 -29.06 -1.76
C TYR A 214 21.18 -30.56 -1.98
N ASN A 215 20.38 -31.47 -1.43
CA ASN A 215 20.65 -32.91 -1.45
C ASN A 215 20.95 -33.44 -2.85
N ALA A 216 20.08 -33.19 -3.83
CA ALA A 216 20.24 -33.65 -5.20
C ALA A 216 21.40 -32.92 -5.91
N HIS A 217 21.56 -31.64 -5.65
CA HIS A 217 22.61 -30.81 -6.20
C HIS A 217 24.00 -31.34 -5.83
N ILE A 218 24.26 -31.59 -4.54
CA ILE A 218 25.53 -32.05 -4.00
C ILE A 218 25.84 -33.48 -4.51
N VAL A 219 24.82 -34.34 -4.65
CA VAL A 219 25.01 -35.69 -5.19
C VAL A 219 25.43 -35.65 -6.67
N ALA A 220 24.81 -34.73 -7.45
CA ALA A 220 25.09 -34.60 -8.87
C ALA A 220 26.45 -33.93 -9.15
N TYR A 221 26.76 -32.85 -8.44
CA TYR A 221 27.98 -32.03 -8.60
C TYR A 221 28.52 -31.64 -7.22
N PRO A 222 29.30 -32.55 -6.58
CA PRO A 222 29.88 -32.31 -5.25
C PRO A 222 30.98 -31.22 -5.24
N GLU A 223 31.52 -30.88 -6.40
CA GLU A 223 32.55 -29.86 -6.60
C GLU A 223 31.97 -28.42 -6.65
N VAL A 224 30.68 -28.26 -6.87
CA VAL A 224 30.05 -26.95 -6.93
C VAL A 224 29.69 -26.46 -5.53
N ASP A 225 30.07 -25.22 -5.20
CA ASP A 225 29.60 -24.54 -4.00
C ASP A 225 28.16 -24.06 -4.25
N TRP A 226 27.19 -24.95 -4.03
CA TRP A 226 25.76 -24.69 -4.26
C TRP A 226 25.21 -23.60 -3.38
N HIS A 227 25.78 -23.33 -2.21
CA HIS A 227 25.37 -22.26 -1.34
C HIS A 227 25.65 -20.89 -1.98
N GLN A 228 26.92 -20.67 -2.38
CA GLN A 228 27.32 -19.45 -3.09
C GLN A 228 26.64 -19.35 -4.47
N PHE A 229 26.47 -20.47 -5.16
CA PHE A 229 25.80 -20.51 -6.46
C PHE A 229 24.35 -20.03 -6.38
N SER A 230 23.60 -20.50 -5.37
CA SER A 230 22.19 -20.13 -5.15
C SER A 230 22.05 -18.69 -4.69
N GLU A 231 22.92 -18.21 -3.80
CA GLU A 231 22.96 -16.80 -3.41
C GLU A 231 23.16 -15.90 -4.62
N ALA A 232 24.16 -16.19 -5.43
CA ALA A 232 24.45 -15.44 -6.65
C ALA A 232 23.28 -15.48 -7.65
N PHE A 233 22.60 -16.61 -7.77
CA PHE A 233 21.43 -16.72 -8.65
C PHE A 233 20.25 -15.89 -8.15
N VAL A 234 19.82 -16.06 -6.91
CA VAL A 234 18.68 -15.34 -6.33
C VAL A 234 18.92 -13.83 -6.36
N THR A 235 20.14 -13.40 -5.98
CA THR A 235 20.54 -11.98 -6.00
C THR A 235 20.53 -11.42 -7.42
N SER A 236 20.90 -12.21 -8.44
CA SER A 236 20.87 -11.78 -9.85
C SER A 236 19.43 -11.47 -10.34
N LEU A 237 18.40 -12.01 -9.69
CA LEU A 237 17.01 -11.69 -9.94
C LEU A 237 16.54 -10.41 -9.24
N GLY A 238 17.40 -9.76 -8.46
CA GLY A 238 17.07 -8.58 -7.65
C GLY A 238 16.30 -8.91 -6.37
N ILE A 239 16.40 -10.15 -5.90
CA ILE A 239 15.72 -10.69 -4.72
C ILE A 239 16.74 -10.96 -3.63
N THR A 240 16.40 -10.76 -2.35
CA THR A 240 17.25 -11.13 -1.22
C THR A 240 17.26 -12.65 -1.06
N TRP A 241 18.44 -13.24 -1.00
CA TRP A 241 18.55 -14.67 -0.80
C TRP A 241 18.29 -15.08 0.66
N ASN A 242 17.46 -16.12 0.86
CA ASN A 242 17.21 -16.72 2.15
C ASN A 242 18.02 -18.02 2.30
N PRO A 243 19.04 -18.05 3.17
CA PRO A 243 19.91 -19.23 3.34
C PRO A 243 19.24 -20.38 4.13
N TYR A 244 18.22 -20.09 4.94
CA TYR A 244 17.60 -21.07 5.83
C TYR A 244 16.12 -21.25 5.50
N THR A 245 15.84 -22.32 4.76
CA THR A 245 14.47 -22.62 4.29
C THR A 245 14.16 -24.10 4.45
N THR A 246 12.96 -24.49 4.08
CA THR A 246 12.53 -25.88 3.95
C THR A 246 12.26 -26.17 2.48
N GLN A 247 11.17 -26.88 2.13
CA GLN A 247 10.75 -26.95 0.73
C GLN A 247 10.28 -25.59 0.22
N ILE A 248 9.69 -24.80 1.12
CA ILE A 248 9.24 -23.42 0.83
C ILE A 248 10.24 -22.39 1.35
N GLU A 249 10.20 -21.19 0.78
CA GLU A 249 10.58 -19.97 1.46
C GLU A 249 9.50 -19.71 2.52
N PRO A 250 9.82 -19.42 3.81
CA PRO A 250 8.84 -19.39 4.91
C PRO A 250 7.73 -18.35 4.81
N HIS A 251 7.80 -17.42 3.85
CA HIS A 251 6.82 -16.37 3.58
C HIS A 251 6.70 -15.27 4.64
N ASP A 252 7.61 -15.20 5.59
CA ASP A 252 7.62 -14.14 6.61
C ASP A 252 7.69 -12.75 5.98
N TYR A 253 8.47 -12.60 4.89
CA TYR A 253 8.57 -11.34 4.16
C TYR A 253 7.25 -10.92 3.49
N ILE A 254 6.41 -11.89 3.07
CA ILE A 254 5.07 -11.61 2.52
C ILE A 254 4.17 -11.05 3.61
N ALA A 255 4.25 -11.63 4.82
CA ALA A 255 3.52 -11.12 5.96
C ALA A 255 3.95 -9.69 6.31
N GLU A 256 5.25 -9.42 6.36
CA GLU A 256 5.80 -8.07 6.61
C GLU A 256 5.32 -7.06 5.55
N LEU A 257 5.38 -7.45 4.27
CA LEU A 257 4.91 -6.63 3.15
C LEU A 257 3.42 -6.28 3.30
N PHE A 258 2.58 -7.28 3.55
CA PHE A 258 1.14 -7.11 3.62
C PHE A 258 0.68 -6.41 4.90
N ASP A 259 1.35 -6.61 6.02
CA ASP A 259 1.12 -5.85 7.24
C ASP A 259 1.44 -4.35 7.04
N CYS A 260 2.49 -4.04 6.27
CA CYS A 260 2.81 -2.66 5.91
C CYS A 260 1.72 -2.05 5.02
N VAL A 261 1.23 -2.79 4.02
CA VAL A 261 0.13 -2.35 3.16
C VAL A 261 -1.15 -2.15 3.97
N ALA A 262 -1.49 -3.08 4.85
CA ALA A 262 -2.68 -2.98 5.70
C ALA A 262 -2.63 -1.76 6.66
N ARG A 263 -1.44 -1.40 7.18
CA ARG A 263 -1.29 -0.17 7.99
C ARG A 263 -1.49 1.09 7.17
N PHE A 264 -0.94 1.17 5.96
CA PHE A 264 -1.23 2.29 5.07
C PHE A 264 -2.73 2.40 4.78
N ASN A 265 -3.37 1.29 4.43
CA ASN A 265 -4.81 1.22 4.21
C ASN A 265 -5.61 1.69 5.44
N THR A 266 -5.18 1.33 6.64
CA THR A 266 -5.84 1.74 7.89
C THR A 266 -5.73 3.25 8.10
N ILE A 267 -4.59 3.87 7.78
CA ILE A 267 -4.43 5.33 7.82
C ILE A 267 -5.35 5.99 6.78
N LEU A 268 -5.50 5.39 5.62
CA LEU A 268 -6.37 5.90 4.56
C LEU A 268 -7.86 5.78 4.94
N ILE A 269 -8.27 4.69 5.61
CA ILE A 269 -9.62 4.55 6.18
C ILE A 269 -9.91 5.66 7.19
N ASP A 270 -8.95 5.94 8.08
CA ASP A 270 -9.06 7.02 9.07
C ASP A 270 -9.26 8.38 8.38
N PHE A 271 -8.48 8.65 7.35
CA PHE A 271 -8.62 9.83 6.51
C PHE A 271 -9.99 9.91 5.80
N ASP A 272 -10.43 8.82 5.15
CA ASP A 272 -11.70 8.78 4.43
C ASP A 272 -12.89 9.09 5.36
N ARG A 273 -12.84 8.57 6.59
CA ARG A 273 -13.87 8.82 7.64
C ARG A 273 -13.84 10.25 8.14
N ASP A 274 -12.68 10.82 8.36
CA ASP A 274 -12.56 12.22 8.78
C ASP A 274 -13.08 13.17 7.70
N ILE A 275 -12.72 12.94 6.43
CA ILE A 275 -13.24 13.74 5.32
C ILE A 275 -14.75 13.61 5.18
N TRP A 276 -15.28 12.40 5.32
CA TRP A 276 -16.73 12.17 5.36
C TRP A 276 -17.38 13.00 6.48
N GLY A 277 -16.79 12.99 7.67
CA GLY A 277 -17.22 13.79 8.82
C GLY A 277 -17.16 15.30 8.55
N TYR A 278 -16.08 15.78 7.98
CA TYR A 278 -15.91 17.20 7.63
C TYR A 278 -16.90 17.66 6.53
N ILE A 279 -17.24 16.78 5.58
CA ILE A 279 -18.30 17.07 4.60
C ILE A 279 -19.65 17.14 5.31
N ALA A 280 -19.95 16.24 6.24
CA ALA A 280 -21.19 16.25 7.02
C ALA A 280 -21.32 17.51 7.90
N LEU A 281 -20.21 18.05 8.40
CA LEU A 281 -20.12 19.30 9.14
C LEU A 281 -20.08 20.55 8.23
N ASN A 282 -20.16 20.39 6.91
CA ASN A 282 -20.05 21.47 5.93
C ASN A 282 -18.70 22.24 5.95
N HIS A 283 -17.66 21.62 6.49
CA HIS A 283 -16.29 22.16 6.43
C HIS A 283 -15.72 22.05 5.02
N PHE A 284 -16.10 20.97 4.29
CA PHE A 284 -15.81 20.79 2.88
C PHE A 284 -17.08 20.66 2.06
N LYS A 285 -16.97 21.06 0.80
CA LYS A 285 -17.94 20.79 -0.26
C LYS A 285 -17.30 19.89 -1.29
N GLN A 286 -18.11 19.21 -2.07
CA GLN A 286 -17.66 18.45 -3.23
C GLN A 286 -18.04 19.20 -4.50
N LYS A 287 -17.06 19.40 -5.39
CA LYS A 287 -17.28 19.95 -6.73
C LYS A 287 -18.26 19.06 -7.48
N THR A 288 -19.31 19.65 -8.04
CA THR A 288 -20.22 18.96 -8.94
C THR A 288 -19.56 18.81 -10.31
N ILE A 289 -19.54 17.59 -10.82
CA ILE A 289 -19.07 17.32 -12.18
C ILE A 289 -20.29 17.25 -13.10
N ALA A 290 -20.25 17.99 -14.22
CA ALA A 290 -21.35 17.99 -15.18
C ALA A 290 -21.64 16.57 -15.68
N GLY A 291 -22.89 16.13 -15.56
CA GLY A 291 -23.34 14.79 -15.95
C GLY A 291 -23.28 13.73 -14.83
N GLU A 292 -22.64 13.99 -13.68
CA GLU A 292 -22.75 13.10 -12.52
C GLU A 292 -24.06 13.34 -11.75
N ILE A 293 -24.75 12.25 -11.38
CA ILE A 293 -25.96 12.29 -10.54
C ILE A 293 -25.57 11.99 -9.11
N GLY A 294 -25.64 12.98 -8.23
CA GLY A 294 -25.26 12.86 -6.82
C GLY A 294 -26.23 12.00 -5.98
N SER A 295 -27.51 12.00 -6.35
CA SER A 295 -28.56 11.21 -5.69
C SER A 295 -29.69 10.92 -6.68
N SER A 296 -30.22 9.69 -6.65
CA SER A 296 -31.34 9.29 -7.50
C SER A 296 -32.67 9.95 -7.07
N THR A 297 -32.77 10.44 -5.83
CA THR A 297 -34.05 10.95 -5.24
C THR A 297 -33.98 12.44 -4.89
N MET A 298 -32.80 12.95 -4.48
CA MET A 298 -32.62 14.33 -4.05
C MET A 298 -31.57 15.02 -4.93
N PRO A 299 -31.96 15.81 -5.94
CA PRO A 299 -30.99 16.36 -6.93
C PRO A 299 -29.94 17.30 -6.34
N HIS A 300 -30.23 17.94 -5.20
CA HIS A 300 -29.28 18.84 -4.51
C HIS A 300 -28.21 18.13 -3.67
N LYS A 301 -28.36 16.79 -3.47
CA LYS A 301 -27.51 16.02 -2.56
C LYS A 301 -26.30 15.45 -3.31
N VAL A 302 -25.11 15.90 -2.94
CA VAL A 302 -23.83 15.39 -3.46
C VAL A 302 -23.20 14.50 -2.41
N ASN A 303 -23.28 13.19 -2.60
CA ASN A 303 -22.76 12.21 -1.65
C ASN A 303 -21.24 12.05 -1.80
N PRO A 304 -20.48 11.82 -0.70
CA PRO A 304 -19.05 11.56 -0.72
C PRO A 304 -18.72 10.11 -1.14
N ILE A 305 -19.32 9.63 -2.23
CA ILE A 305 -19.28 8.22 -2.66
C ILE A 305 -17.86 7.71 -2.96
N ASP A 306 -16.96 8.60 -3.35
CA ASP A 306 -15.58 8.21 -3.65
C ASP A 306 -14.83 7.79 -2.37
N PHE A 307 -15.05 8.49 -1.25
CA PHE A 307 -14.47 8.12 0.07
C PHE A 307 -15.17 6.90 0.68
N GLU A 308 -16.47 6.76 0.53
CA GLU A 308 -17.23 5.57 0.96
C GLU A 308 -16.78 4.31 0.18
N ASN A 309 -16.59 4.43 -1.14
CA ASN A 309 -16.06 3.36 -1.98
C ASN A 309 -14.62 2.97 -1.57
N SER A 310 -13.78 3.96 -1.26
CA SER A 310 -12.44 3.73 -0.74
C SER A 310 -12.47 2.96 0.57
N GLU A 311 -13.19 3.45 1.58
CA GLU A 311 -13.30 2.81 2.90
C GLU A 311 -13.76 1.35 2.77
N GLY A 312 -14.81 1.08 1.99
CA GLY A 312 -15.33 -0.27 1.80
C GLY A 312 -14.32 -1.23 1.16
N ASN A 313 -13.62 -0.79 0.11
CA ASN A 313 -12.61 -1.61 -0.55
C ASN A 313 -11.34 -1.80 0.29
N LEU A 314 -10.94 -0.80 1.08
CA LEU A 314 -9.81 -0.92 2.02
C LEU A 314 -10.11 -1.96 3.13
N GLY A 315 -11.35 -2.01 3.61
CA GLY A 315 -11.77 -3.03 4.56
C GLY A 315 -11.64 -4.44 3.99
N LEU A 316 -12.09 -4.66 2.75
CA LEU A 316 -11.92 -5.94 2.05
C LEU A 316 -10.45 -6.26 1.79
N ALA A 317 -9.66 -5.27 1.35
CA ALA A 317 -8.21 -5.43 1.16
C ALA A 317 -7.55 -5.91 2.44
N ASN A 318 -7.79 -5.24 3.57
CA ASN A 318 -7.19 -5.57 4.85
C ASN A 318 -7.61 -6.97 5.36
N ALA A 319 -8.84 -7.40 5.10
CA ALA A 319 -9.28 -8.74 5.45
C ALA A 319 -8.50 -9.82 4.69
N VAL A 320 -8.30 -9.64 3.39
CA VAL A 320 -7.52 -10.58 2.55
C VAL A 320 -6.04 -10.54 2.92
N LEU A 321 -5.44 -9.34 3.00
CA LEU A 321 -4.03 -9.16 3.34
C LEU A 321 -3.70 -9.70 4.74
N GLY A 322 -4.56 -9.45 5.72
CA GLY A 322 -4.39 -9.95 7.08
C GLY A 322 -4.50 -11.49 7.17
N HIS A 323 -5.40 -12.10 6.38
CA HIS A 323 -5.44 -13.55 6.30
C HIS A 323 -4.16 -14.13 5.67
N LEU A 324 -3.67 -13.53 4.60
CA LEU A 324 -2.42 -13.94 3.94
C LEU A 324 -1.22 -13.80 4.88
N ALA A 325 -1.10 -12.66 5.57
CA ALA A 325 -0.02 -12.41 6.52
C ALA A 325 -0.04 -13.38 7.71
N GLY A 326 -1.22 -13.73 8.22
CA GLY A 326 -1.34 -14.68 9.34
C GLY A 326 -1.23 -16.15 8.94
N LYS A 327 -1.55 -16.50 7.69
CA LYS A 327 -1.58 -17.90 7.22
C LYS A 327 -0.26 -18.35 6.60
N LEU A 328 0.35 -17.53 5.75
CA LEU A 328 1.48 -17.96 4.91
C LEU A 328 2.72 -18.38 5.71
N PRO A 329 3.10 -17.71 6.82
CA PRO A 329 4.22 -18.16 7.66
C PRO A 329 3.99 -19.50 8.38
N VAL A 330 2.75 -20.02 8.36
CA VAL A 330 2.39 -21.25 9.06
C VAL A 330 2.25 -22.41 8.08
N SER A 331 3.20 -23.34 8.11
CA SER A 331 3.19 -24.58 7.33
C SER A 331 3.52 -25.76 8.23
N ARG A 332 2.98 -26.94 7.88
CA ARG A 332 3.26 -28.19 8.62
C ARG A 332 4.60 -28.76 8.20
N TRP A 333 5.47 -28.97 9.16
CA TRP A 333 6.81 -29.53 8.97
C TRP A 333 7.59 -28.79 7.87
N GLN A 334 8.07 -29.48 6.83
CA GLN A 334 8.83 -28.88 5.75
C GLN A 334 7.95 -28.26 4.68
N ARG A 335 6.69 -28.67 4.55
CA ARG A 335 5.62 -28.05 3.76
C ARG A 335 4.30 -28.80 3.90
N ASP A 336 3.19 -28.06 3.88
CA ASP A 336 1.88 -28.55 3.42
C ASP A 336 1.42 -27.73 2.19
N LEU A 337 0.38 -28.22 1.48
CA LEU A 337 -0.06 -27.60 0.22
C LEU A 337 -1.05 -26.42 0.40
N THR A 338 -1.40 -26.05 1.63
CA THR A 338 -2.38 -24.98 1.87
C THR A 338 -1.89 -23.61 1.43
N ASP A 339 -0.58 -23.38 1.40
CA ASP A 339 0.06 -22.18 0.88
C ASP A 339 -0.28 -21.95 -0.61
N SER A 340 -0.19 -22.97 -1.45
CA SER A 340 -0.45 -22.89 -2.89
C SER A 340 -1.86 -22.35 -3.19
N THR A 341 -2.87 -22.76 -2.43
CA THR A 341 -4.24 -22.26 -2.57
C THR A 341 -4.32 -20.77 -2.18
N VAL A 342 -3.66 -20.40 -1.11
CA VAL A 342 -3.74 -19.06 -0.52
C VAL A 342 -2.95 -18.04 -1.34
N LEU A 343 -1.77 -18.41 -1.83
CA LEU A 343 -0.91 -17.57 -2.67
C LEU A 343 -1.58 -17.11 -3.98
N ARG A 344 -2.56 -17.83 -4.50
CA ARG A 344 -3.35 -17.40 -5.67
C ARG A 344 -4.20 -16.16 -5.40
N ASN A 345 -4.33 -15.73 -4.14
CA ASN A 345 -5.07 -14.54 -3.73
C ASN A 345 -4.18 -13.31 -3.46
N LEU A 346 -2.85 -13.37 -3.72
CA LEU A 346 -1.94 -12.24 -3.52
C LEU A 346 -2.44 -10.97 -4.21
N GLY A 347 -2.87 -11.09 -5.47
CA GLY A 347 -3.38 -9.99 -6.27
C GLY A 347 -4.76 -9.49 -5.84
N VAL A 348 -5.56 -10.29 -5.16
CA VAL A 348 -6.94 -9.92 -4.78
C VAL A 348 -6.92 -8.83 -3.70
N GLY A 349 -6.11 -8.99 -2.65
CA GLY A 349 -5.96 -7.98 -1.61
C GLY A 349 -5.41 -6.66 -2.14
N LEU A 350 -4.38 -6.74 -2.99
CA LEU A 350 -3.80 -5.55 -3.65
C LEU A 350 -4.77 -4.94 -4.66
N GLY A 351 -5.60 -5.74 -5.33
CA GLY A 351 -6.64 -5.27 -6.24
C GLY A 351 -7.68 -4.40 -5.54
N TYR A 352 -8.22 -4.85 -4.41
CA TYR A 352 -9.13 -4.04 -3.60
C TYR A 352 -8.45 -2.75 -3.11
N ALA A 353 -7.19 -2.82 -2.66
CA ALA A 353 -6.44 -1.63 -2.26
C ALA A 353 -6.27 -0.64 -3.42
N LEU A 354 -5.94 -1.11 -4.62
CA LEU A 354 -5.77 -0.26 -5.81
C LEU A 354 -7.07 0.44 -6.24
N ILE A 355 -8.21 -0.25 -6.14
CA ILE A 355 -9.53 0.35 -6.38
C ILE A 355 -9.77 1.49 -5.42
N ALA A 356 -9.47 1.29 -4.14
CA ALA A 356 -9.63 2.29 -3.09
C ALA A 356 -8.71 3.49 -3.29
N TYR A 357 -7.43 3.28 -3.61
CA TYR A 357 -6.47 4.36 -3.86
C TYR A 357 -6.93 5.29 -4.99
N GLN A 358 -7.47 4.72 -6.06
CA GLN A 358 -8.04 5.50 -7.16
C GLN A 358 -9.30 6.25 -6.73
N ALA A 359 -10.14 5.64 -5.90
CA ALA A 359 -11.34 6.28 -5.38
C ALA A 359 -10.99 7.46 -4.47
N THR A 360 -10.05 7.31 -3.52
CA THR A 360 -9.57 8.41 -2.67
C THR A 360 -9.00 9.56 -3.50
N LEU A 361 -8.13 9.28 -4.49
CA LEU A 361 -7.56 10.31 -5.36
C LEU A 361 -8.66 11.07 -6.13
N LYS A 362 -9.68 10.37 -6.61
CA LYS A 362 -10.84 10.98 -7.24
C LYS A 362 -11.62 11.84 -6.25
N GLY A 363 -11.86 11.35 -5.03
CA GLY A 363 -12.50 12.10 -3.95
C GLY A 363 -11.75 13.39 -3.61
N ILE A 364 -10.43 13.30 -3.39
CA ILE A 364 -9.56 14.44 -3.13
C ILE A 364 -9.66 15.51 -4.23
N SER A 365 -9.70 15.12 -5.49
CA SER A 365 -9.78 16.06 -6.62
C SER A 365 -11.08 16.87 -6.65
N LYS A 366 -12.11 16.42 -5.94
CA LYS A 366 -13.42 17.07 -5.83
C LYS A 366 -13.57 17.91 -4.55
N LEU A 367 -12.63 17.85 -3.60
CA LEU A 367 -12.74 18.60 -2.36
C LEU A 367 -12.58 20.09 -2.58
N GLU A 368 -13.40 20.86 -1.87
CA GLU A 368 -13.37 22.30 -1.81
C GLU A 368 -13.64 22.76 -0.36
N VAL A 369 -12.69 23.48 0.23
CA VAL A 369 -12.84 23.96 1.61
C VAL A 369 -13.91 25.06 1.69
N ASN A 370 -14.77 24.99 2.71
CA ASN A 370 -15.79 25.99 2.99
C ASN A 370 -15.29 26.99 4.06
N GLN A 371 -14.31 27.81 3.65
CA GLN A 371 -13.63 28.73 4.57
C GLN A 371 -14.58 29.68 5.32
N ALA A 372 -15.64 30.14 4.66
CA ALA A 372 -16.62 31.04 5.30
C ALA A 372 -17.33 30.35 6.48
N HIS A 373 -17.69 29.07 6.33
CA HIS A 373 -18.31 28.29 7.39
C HIS A 373 -17.33 28.01 8.54
N LEU A 374 -16.08 27.68 8.23
CA LEU A 374 -15.04 27.43 9.24
C LEU A 374 -14.80 28.67 10.11
N LEU A 375 -14.76 29.86 9.51
CA LEU A 375 -14.59 31.13 10.26
C LEU A 375 -15.84 31.45 11.10
N ASP A 376 -17.02 31.25 10.58
CA ASP A 376 -18.28 31.44 11.31
C ASP A 376 -18.37 30.49 12.52
N GLU A 377 -18.02 29.21 12.33
CA GLU A 377 -17.98 28.24 13.44
C GLU A 377 -16.98 28.64 14.54
N LEU A 378 -15.80 29.13 14.18
CA LEU A 378 -14.82 29.65 15.15
C LEU A 378 -15.34 30.85 15.91
N ASP A 379 -16.01 31.81 15.23
CA ASP A 379 -16.59 33.01 15.87
C ASP A 379 -17.75 32.66 16.82
N HIS A 380 -18.34 31.49 16.67
CA HIS A 380 -19.36 30.97 17.54
C HIS A 380 -18.85 30.19 18.76
N ASN A 381 -17.51 30.03 18.92
CA ASN A 381 -16.90 29.20 19.95
C ASN A 381 -15.74 29.92 20.69
N TRP A 382 -16.00 31.13 21.19
CA TRP A 382 -15.03 31.92 21.94
C TRP A 382 -14.56 31.28 23.24
N GLU A 383 -15.34 30.38 23.82
CA GLU A 383 -14.99 29.60 25.03
C GLU A 383 -13.73 28.76 24.90
N VAL A 384 -13.28 28.43 23.69
CA VAL A 384 -12.01 27.71 23.47
C VAL A 384 -10.79 28.50 23.91
N LEU A 385 -10.93 29.84 24.02
CA LEU A 385 -9.89 30.72 24.54
C LEU A 385 -9.71 30.64 26.06
N ALA A 386 -10.59 29.94 26.75
CA ALA A 386 -10.40 29.67 28.19
C ALA A 386 -9.09 28.93 28.47
N GLU A 387 -8.65 28.05 27.59
CA GLU A 387 -7.41 27.29 27.73
C GLU A 387 -6.16 28.20 27.80
N PRO A 388 -5.86 29.07 26.80
CA PRO A 388 -4.69 29.91 26.83
C PRO A 388 -4.78 30.96 27.94
N ILE A 389 -5.95 31.52 28.22
CA ILE A 389 -6.14 32.49 29.31
C ILE A 389 -5.82 31.82 30.65
N GLN A 390 -6.36 30.62 30.93
CA GLN A 390 -6.05 29.85 32.14
C GLN A 390 -4.52 29.61 32.26
N THR A 391 -3.89 29.28 31.17
CA THR A 391 -2.43 29.01 31.15
C THR A 391 -1.62 30.26 31.50
N VAL A 392 -2.02 31.42 30.99
CA VAL A 392 -1.40 32.70 31.36
C VAL A 392 -1.68 33.05 32.82
N MET A 393 -2.92 32.89 33.31
CA MET A 393 -3.27 33.07 34.71
C MET A 393 -2.39 32.26 35.63
N ARG A 394 -2.12 30.99 35.31
CA ARG A 394 -1.21 30.10 36.08
C ARG A 394 0.22 30.65 36.08
N ARG A 395 0.74 31.09 34.92
CA ARG A 395 2.06 31.71 34.82
C ARG A 395 2.25 32.89 35.75
N TYR A 396 1.20 33.68 35.98
CA TYR A 396 1.20 34.85 36.84
C TYR A 396 0.71 34.60 38.28
N GLY A 397 0.54 33.33 38.67
CA GLY A 397 0.20 32.94 40.03
C GLY A 397 -1.23 33.32 40.45
N ILE A 398 -2.14 33.54 39.52
CA ILE A 398 -3.56 33.83 39.84
C ILE A 398 -4.18 32.59 40.46
N GLU A 399 -4.78 32.72 41.62
CA GLU A 399 -5.42 31.64 42.34
C GLU A 399 -6.68 31.19 41.62
N LYS A 400 -6.89 29.86 41.66
CA LYS A 400 -8.10 29.17 41.14
C LYS A 400 -8.46 29.58 39.69
N PRO A 401 -7.49 29.50 38.72
CA PRO A 401 -7.74 29.98 37.37
C PRO A 401 -8.82 29.19 36.65
N TYR A 402 -8.92 27.88 36.87
CA TYR A 402 -9.93 27.02 36.26
C TYR A 402 -11.33 27.38 36.75
N GLU A 403 -11.51 27.56 38.06
CA GLU A 403 -12.80 27.87 38.69
C GLU A 403 -13.32 29.21 38.19
N LYS A 404 -12.47 30.25 38.08
CA LYS A 404 -12.85 31.54 37.56
C LYS A 404 -13.34 31.52 36.13
N LEU A 405 -12.67 30.74 35.26
CA LEU A 405 -13.11 30.55 33.88
C LEU A 405 -14.35 29.68 33.78
N LYS A 406 -14.49 28.66 34.61
CA LYS A 406 -15.70 27.82 34.68
C LYS A 406 -16.93 28.64 35.02
N GLU A 407 -16.81 29.62 35.91
CA GLU A 407 -17.93 30.53 36.23
C GLU A 407 -18.31 31.42 35.04
N LEU A 408 -17.34 31.84 34.23
CA LEU A 408 -17.57 32.63 33.01
C LEU A 408 -18.28 31.79 31.93
N THR A 409 -17.85 30.55 31.71
CA THR A 409 -18.26 29.73 30.56
C THR A 409 -19.46 28.81 30.86
N ARG A 410 -19.79 28.54 32.13
CA ARG A 410 -20.80 27.57 32.52
C ARG A 410 -22.22 28.04 32.17
N GLY A 411 -22.84 27.34 31.20
CA GLY A 411 -24.23 27.54 30.82
C GLY A 411 -24.50 28.86 30.10
N LYS A 412 -23.47 29.56 29.67
CA LYS A 412 -23.55 30.78 28.89
C LYS A 412 -22.63 30.71 27.69
N ARG A 413 -23.11 31.15 26.56
CA ARG A 413 -22.26 31.42 25.39
C ARG A 413 -21.39 32.64 25.68
N VAL A 414 -20.09 32.50 25.48
CA VAL A 414 -19.14 33.60 25.60
C VAL A 414 -18.87 34.15 24.20
N ASP A 415 -18.93 35.47 24.05
CA ASP A 415 -18.56 36.19 22.86
C ASP A 415 -17.27 36.98 23.08
N ALA A 416 -16.84 37.69 22.04
CA ALA A 416 -15.65 38.55 22.09
C ALA A 416 -15.70 39.57 23.24
N ALA A 417 -16.84 40.24 23.42
CA ALA A 417 -17.02 41.30 24.45
C ALA A 417 -16.94 40.70 25.86
N GLY A 418 -17.60 39.56 26.08
CA GLY A 418 -17.52 38.86 27.37
C GLY A 418 -16.13 38.38 27.72
N MET A 419 -15.38 37.88 26.72
CA MET A 419 -13.98 37.44 26.91
C MET A 419 -13.06 38.63 27.22
N GLN A 420 -13.23 39.74 26.52
CA GLN A 420 -12.44 40.97 26.76
C GLN A 420 -12.71 41.56 28.17
N ALA A 421 -13.97 41.64 28.55
CA ALA A 421 -14.36 42.10 29.88
C ALA A 421 -13.80 41.20 31.00
N PHE A 422 -13.76 39.91 30.80
CA PHE A 422 -13.12 39.00 31.74
C PHE A 422 -11.62 39.22 31.86
N ILE A 423 -10.91 39.39 30.72
CA ILE A 423 -9.46 39.69 30.72
C ILE A 423 -9.15 40.98 31.42
N ASP A 424 -9.97 42.02 31.24
CA ASP A 424 -9.80 43.31 31.90
C ASP A 424 -9.86 43.21 33.44
N GLY A 425 -10.71 42.34 33.97
CA GLY A 425 -10.86 42.04 35.38
C GLY A 425 -9.72 41.22 36.00
N LEU A 426 -8.78 40.67 35.21
CA LEU A 426 -7.69 39.86 35.73
C LEU A 426 -6.54 40.69 36.29
N ALA A 427 -5.90 40.23 37.37
CA ALA A 427 -4.68 40.81 37.93
C ALA A 427 -3.44 40.43 37.09
N LEU A 428 -3.42 40.88 35.84
CA LEU A 428 -2.32 40.68 34.89
C LEU A 428 -1.66 42.00 34.48
N PRO A 429 -0.37 41.97 34.08
CA PRO A 429 0.25 43.15 33.47
C PRO A 429 -0.51 43.60 32.21
N GLU A 430 -0.59 44.91 31.99
CA GLU A 430 -1.35 45.47 30.83
C GLU A 430 -0.85 44.95 29.48
N LYS A 431 0.45 44.70 29.36
CA LYS A 431 1.03 44.06 28.16
C LYS A 431 0.40 42.72 27.88
N GLU A 432 0.20 41.91 28.92
CA GLU A 432 -0.42 40.57 28.77
C GLU A 432 -1.92 40.66 28.48
N LYS A 433 -2.63 41.57 29.12
CA LYS A 433 -4.04 41.83 28.81
C LYS A 433 -4.22 42.25 27.34
N THR A 434 -3.40 43.14 26.86
CA THR A 434 -3.42 43.58 25.46
C THR A 434 -3.22 42.39 24.50
N ARG A 435 -2.22 41.56 24.81
CA ARG A 435 -1.95 40.35 24.01
C ARG A 435 -3.09 39.34 24.01
N LEU A 436 -3.69 39.10 25.18
CA LEU A 436 -4.81 38.19 25.32
C LEU A 436 -6.06 38.73 24.62
N LYS A 437 -6.35 40.02 24.68
CA LYS A 437 -7.49 40.65 24.00
C LYS A 437 -7.36 40.68 22.47
N ALA A 438 -6.15 40.62 21.95
CA ALA A 438 -5.91 40.49 20.50
C ALA A 438 -6.12 39.08 19.98
N MET A 439 -6.29 38.08 20.87
CA MET A 439 -6.47 36.69 20.52
C MET A 439 -7.93 36.41 20.15
N THR A 440 -8.12 35.67 19.08
CA THR A 440 -9.42 35.19 18.59
C THR A 440 -9.37 33.67 18.41
N PRO A 441 -10.49 32.94 18.36
CA PRO A 441 -10.47 31.53 18.01
C PRO A 441 -9.75 31.26 16.68
N ALA A 442 -9.88 32.15 15.69
CA ALA A 442 -9.27 32.01 14.38
C ALA A 442 -7.75 32.20 14.35
N ASN A 443 -7.17 32.98 15.30
CA ASN A 443 -5.71 33.16 15.35
C ASN A 443 -5.03 32.37 16.47
N TYR A 444 -5.80 31.62 17.27
CA TYR A 444 -5.28 30.73 18.31
C TYR A 444 -4.92 29.35 17.74
N ILE A 445 -4.05 29.29 16.76
CA ILE A 445 -3.67 28.09 16.01
C ILE A 445 -2.24 27.59 16.33
N GLY A 446 -1.58 28.19 17.31
CA GLY A 446 -0.23 27.79 17.73
C GLY A 446 0.79 27.82 16.58
N ARG A 447 1.45 26.69 16.37
CA ARG A 447 2.43 26.50 15.27
C ARG A 447 1.84 25.78 14.06
N ALA A 448 0.54 25.60 13.94
CA ALA A 448 -0.06 24.75 12.91
C ALA A 448 0.43 25.12 11.49
N THR A 449 0.46 26.41 11.13
CA THR A 449 0.97 26.87 9.83
C THR A 449 2.45 26.52 9.62
N THR A 450 3.33 26.82 10.60
CA THR A 450 4.77 26.57 10.46
C THR A 450 5.10 25.08 10.45
N MET A 451 4.29 24.22 11.09
CA MET A 451 4.44 22.76 11.03
C MET A 451 4.16 22.22 9.62
N VAL A 452 3.28 22.87 8.86
CA VAL A 452 3.05 22.52 7.45
C VAL A 452 4.26 22.89 6.59
N ASP A 453 4.88 24.05 6.84
CA ASP A 453 6.09 24.50 6.12
C ASP A 453 7.29 23.55 6.38
N GLU A 454 7.31 22.89 7.54
CA GLU A 454 8.33 21.90 7.92
C GLU A 454 8.07 20.49 7.33
N LEU A 455 6.93 20.26 6.68
CA LEU A 455 6.57 18.96 6.09
C LEU A 455 7.46 18.67 4.87
N LYS A 456 8.31 17.65 5.01
CA LYS A 456 9.27 17.21 3.98
C LYS A 456 8.69 16.12 3.10
#